data_7ef8d3ff9e4ed70692261b6358f8c1dd
#
_entry.id   7ef8d3ff9e4ed70692261b6358f8c1dd
#
_cell.length_a   1.000
_cell.length_b   1.000
_cell.length_c   1.000
_cell.angle_alpha   90.00
_cell.angle_beta   90.00
_cell.angle_gamma   90.00
#
_symmetry.space_group_name_H-M   'P 1'
#
loop_
_entity.id
_entity.type
_entity.pdbx_description
1 polymer ?
#
loop_
_entity_poly.entity_id
_entity_poly.type
_entity_poly.pdbx_seq_one_letter_code
_entity_poly.pdbx_strand_id
1 'polypeptide(L)'
;KCFSELEGVRVLLIDCDFRKRGVSRYFGIENSFGVSDIVFGNNKKSECIKKVGDLDIITSGGVPSNTSILLNSQSMKDLVSKLREEYDYVFIDSPPICRLNDACIITQYVDGTIIVNAAKAIIQRVQR
;
A
#
# COMPACT_ATOMS: atom_id res chain seq x y z
N LYS A 1 -2.44 -0.02 -13.24
CA LYS A 1 -3.59 -0.47 -14.06
C LYS A 1 -3.21 -1.54 -15.09
N CYS A 2 -2.10 -1.37 -15.81
CA CYS A 2 -1.67 -2.34 -16.83
C CYS A 2 -1.51 -3.78 -16.33
N PHE A 3 -1.04 -3.98 -15.09
CA PHE A 3 -0.88 -5.33 -14.52
C PHE A 3 -2.22 -6.00 -14.21
N SER A 4 -3.23 -5.23 -13.78
CA SER A 4 -4.56 -5.78 -13.47
C SER A 4 -5.37 -6.14 -14.73
N GLU A 5 -4.96 -5.65 -15.88
CA GLU A 5 -5.59 -5.94 -17.17
C GLU A 5 -5.04 -7.24 -17.80
N LEU A 6 -4.00 -7.84 -17.21
CA LEU A 6 -3.49 -9.14 -17.65
C LEU A 6 -4.43 -10.23 -17.18
N GLU A 7 -4.87 -11.07 -18.11
CA GLU A 7 -5.81 -12.16 -17.82
C GLU A 7 -5.23 -13.13 -16.79
N GLY A 8 -6.00 -13.42 -15.74
CA GLY A 8 -5.61 -14.33 -14.66
C GLY A 8 -4.64 -13.77 -13.64
N VAL A 9 -4.24 -12.50 -13.73
CA VAL A 9 -3.33 -11.86 -12.78
C VAL A 9 -4.11 -11.08 -11.73
N ARG A 10 -3.83 -11.36 -10.45
CA ARG A 10 -4.46 -10.68 -9.31
C ARG A 10 -3.53 -9.60 -8.77
N VAL A 11 -3.98 -8.37 -8.81
CA VAL A 11 -3.20 -7.19 -8.42
C VAL A 11 -3.88 -6.44 -7.28
N LEU A 12 -3.10 -6.09 -6.27
CA LEU A 12 -3.53 -5.27 -5.14
C LEU A 12 -2.67 -4.01 -5.05
N LEU A 13 -3.30 -2.88 -4.80
CA LEU A 13 -2.67 -1.61 -4.44
C LEU A 13 -3.02 -1.25 -3.01
N ILE A 14 -2.00 -0.97 -2.19
CA ILE A 14 -2.15 -0.57 -0.79
C ILE A 14 -1.63 0.86 -0.64
N ASP A 15 -2.44 1.74 -0.05
CA ASP A 15 -2.03 3.11 0.26
C ASP A 15 -1.47 3.20 1.69
N CYS A 16 -0.16 3.43 1.79
CA CYS A 16 0.53 3.66 3.06
C CYS A 16 0.97 5.12 3.23
N ASP A 17 0.53 6.03 2.37
CA ASP A 17 0.67 7.47 2.59
C ASP A 17 -0.55 8.01 3.36
N PHE A 18 -0.57 7.81 4.65
CA PHE A 18 -1.67 8.19 5.54
C PHE A 18 -1.97 9.69 5.55
N ARG A 19 -1.02 10.52 5.16
CA ARG A 19 -1.15 11.97 5.17
C ARG A 19 -1.80 12.49 3.90
N LYS A 20 -1.29 12.08 2.74
CA LYS A 20 -1.80 12.54 1.44
C LYS A 20 -3.05 11.80 0.98
N ARG A 21 -3.18 10.52 1.32
CA ARG A 21 -4.31 9.66 0.90
C ARG A 21 -4.57 9.75 -0.61
N GLY A 22 -3.48 9.72 -1.38
CA GLY A 22 -3.52 9.99 -2.82
C GLY A 22 -4.29 8.94 -3.61
N VAL A 23 -4.21 7.68 -3.19
CA VAL A 23 -4.89 6.57 -3.87
C VAL A 23 -6.41 6.75 -3.83
N SER A 24 -6.99 7.01 -2.65
CA SER A 24 -8.44 7.21 -2.53
C SER A 24 -8.94 8.39 -3.35
N ARG A 25 -8.20 9.48 -3.38
CA ARG A 25 -8.54 10.66 -4.19
C ARG A 25 -8.42 10.39 -5.69
N TYR A 26 -7.35 9.72 -6.10
CA TYR A 26 -7.12 9.42 -7.51
C TYR A 26 -8.23 8.53 -8.10
N PHE A 27 -8.64 7.50 -7.37
CA PHE A 27 -9.66 6.57 -7.83
C PHE A 27 -11.09 7.00 -7.47
N GLY A 28 -11.28 8.07 -6.69
CA GLY A 28 -12.59 8.54 -6.25
C GLY A 28 -13.32 7.54 -5.35
N ILE A 29 -12.58 6.81 -4.52
CA ILE A 29 -13.12 5.80 -3.61
C ILE A 29 -13.07 6.28 -2.16
N GLU A 30 -13.98 5.74 -1.35
CA GLU A 30 -14.10 6.08 0.06
C GLU A 30 -12.89 5.59 0.86
N ASN A 31 -12.44 6.38 1.84
CA ASN A 31 -11.31 6.09 2.72
C ASN A 31 -11.73 5.94 4.19
N SER A 32 -12.95 5.47 4.45
CA SER A 32 -13.48 5.29 5.80
C SER A 32 -12.72 4.23 6.59
N PHE A 33 -12.39 3.13 5.92
CA PHE A 33 -11.65 2.01 6.49
C PHE A 33 -10.53 1.60 5.54
N GLY A 34 -9.38 1.25 6.09
CA GLY A 34 -8.22 0.88 5.30
C GLY A 34 -7.13 0.18 6.11
N VAL A 35 -5.89 0.38 5.72
CA VAL A 35 -4.72 -0.28 6.31
C VAL A 35 -4.65 -0.12 7.82
N SER A 36 -4.81 1.11 8.31
CA SER A 36 -4.75 1.39 9.76
C SER A 36 -5.80 0.61 10.54
N ASP A 37 -7.00 0.51 10.00
CA ASP A 37 -8.11 -0.18 10.65
C ASP A 37 -7.89 -1.69 10.71
N ILE A 38 -7.32 -2.27 9.66
CA ILE A 38 -6.93 -3.70 9.65
C ILE A 38 -5.84 -3.96 10.68
N VAL A 39 -4.79 -3.14 10.69
CA VAL A 39 -3.62 -3.32 11.55
C VAL A 39 -3.99 -3.15 13.03
N PHE A 40 -4.87 -2.22 13.35
CA PHE A 40 -5.39 -2.04 14.72
C PHE A 40 -6.48 -3.06 15.11
N GLY A 41 -6.94 -3.88 14.18
CA GLY A 41 -7.97 -4.89 14.43
C GLY A 41 -9.39 -4.35 14.51
N ASN A 42 -9.63 -3.12 14.05
CA ASN A 42 -10.96 -2.51 14.05
C ASN A 42 -11.86 -3.06 12.94
N ASN A 43 -11.27 -3.43 11.81
CA ASN A 43 -11.99 -3.97 10.65
C ASN A 43 -11.27 -5.19 10.08
N LYS A 44 -12.04 -6.07 9.48
CA LYS A 44 -11.49 -7.21 8.75
C LYS A 44 -10.93 -6.77 7.40
N LYS A 45 -9.90 -7.44 6.93
CA LYS A 45 -9.30 -7.21 5.61
C LYS A 45 -10.35 -7.21 4.49
N SER A 46 -11.29 -8.14 4.52
CA SER A 46 -12.37 -8.25 3.52
C SER A 46 -13.29 -7.03 3.45
N GLU A 47 -13.43 -6.31 4.55
CA GLU A 47 -14.24 -5.09 4.62
C GLU A 47 -13.52 -3.86 4.04
N CYS A 48 -12.20 -3.92 3.94
CA CYS A 48 -11.36 -2.80 3.51
C CYS A 48 -10.93 -2.90 2.05
N ILE A 49 -11.06 -4.08 1.41
CA ILE A 49 -10.72 -4.25 0.00
C ILE A 49 -11.82 -3.67 -0.88
N LYS A 50 -11.44 -2.76 -1.76
CA LYS A 50 -12.32 -2.12 -2.75
C LYS A 50 -11.87 -2.50 -4.16
N LYS A 51 -12.84 -2.70 -5.06
CA LYS A 51 -12.56 -3.07 -6.45
C LYS A 51 -12.74 -1.87 -7.38
N VAL A 52 -11.74 -1.65 -8.22
CA VAL A 52 -11.80 -0.67 -9.33
C VAL A 52 -11.41 -1.41 -10.61
N GLY A 53 -12.41 -1.87 -11.35
CA GLY A 53 -12.17 -2.81 -12.46
C GLY A 53 -11.57 -4.11 -11.93
N ASP A 54 -10.44 -4.53 -12.49
CA ASP A 54 -9.71 -5.73 -12.08
C ASP A 54 -8.64 -5.46 -11.00
N LEU A 55 -8.56 -4.23 -10.52
CA LEU A 55 -7.63 -3.83 -9.47
C LEU A 55 -8.33 -3.85 -8.10
N ASP A 56 -7.75 -4.56 -7.16
CA ASP A 56 -8.14 -4.47 -5.76
C ASP A 56 -7.33 -3.38 -5.06
N ILE A 57 -7.97 -2.62 -4.18
CA ILE A 57 -7.35 -1.49 -3.48
C ILE A 57 -7.68 -1.57 -1.99
N ILE A 58 -6.66 -1.35 -1.16
CA ILE A 58 -6.82 -1.04 0.27
C ILE A 58 -6.34 0.39 0.46
N THR A 59 -7.24 1.27 0.83
CA THR A 59 -6.93 2.67 1.15
C THR A 59 -6.23 2.79 2.51
N SER A 60 -5.70 3.95 2.83
CA SER A 60 -4.96 4.14 4.09
C SER A 60 -5.84 4.04 5.34
N GLY A 61 -7.11 4.42 5.25
CA GLY A 61 -8.01 4.47 6.41
C GLY A 61 -7.76 5.68 7.30
N GLY A 62 -7.99 5.54 8.58
CA GLY A 62 -7.74 6.58 9.57
C GLY A 62 -6.26 6.91 9.72
N VAL A 63 -5.95 8.16 10.08
CA VAL A 63 -4.55 8.57 10.33
C VAL A 63 -4.10 8.05 11.69
N PRO A 64 -3.08 7.18 11.75
CA PRO A 64 -2.55 6.71 13.03
C PRO A 64 -1.79 7.84 13.76
N SER A 65 -1.72 7.77 15.08
CA SER A 65 -0.94 8.71 15.89
C SER A 65 0.56 8.64 15.59
N ASN A 66 1.05 7.45 15.22
CA ASN A 66 2.44 7.22 14.80
C ASN A 66 2.48 6.22 13.65
N THR A 67 2.72 6.73 12.44
CA THR A 67 2.76 5.93 11.22
C THR A 67 3.92 4.94 11.20
N SER A 68 5.08 5.34 11.72
CA SER A 68 6.27 4.48 11.76
C SER A 68 6.06 3.27 12.67
N ILE A 69 5.40 3.44 13.81
CA ILE A 69 5.06 2.33 14.71
C ILE A 69 4.10 1.37 14.01
N LEU A 70 3.06 1.89 13.37
CA LEU A 70 2.10 1.07 12.63
C LEU A 70 2.80 0.25 11.54
N LEU A 71 3.59 0.89 10.70
CA LEU A 71 4.26 0.24 9.57
C LEU A 71 5.31 -0.78 10.01
N ASN A 72 5.94 -0.58 11.16
CA ASN A 72 6.92 -1.51 11.72
C ASN A 72 6.31 -2.61 12.61
N SER A 73 5.00 -2.58 12.80
CA SER A 73 4.31 -3.55 13.66
C SER A 73 4.31 -4.96 13.04
N GLN A 74 4.24 -5.97 13.92
CA GLN A 74 4.10 -7.35 13.47
C GLN A 74 2.79 -7.56 12.71
N SER A 75 1.71 -6.88 13.12
CA SER A 75 0.41 -6.93 12.45
C SER A 75 0.49 -6.45 11.00
N MET A 76 1.26 -5.40 10.73
CA MET A 76 1.47 -4.93 9.35
C MET A 76 2.26 -5.94 8.52
N LYS A 77 3.32 -6.49 9.08
CA LYS A 77 4.13 -7.53 8.42
C LYS A 77 3.32 -8.79 8.12
N ASP A 78 2.49 -9.21 9.04
CA ASP A 78 1.58 -10.36 8.87
C ASP A 78 0.54 -10.08 7.80
N LEU A 79 -0.01 -8.87 7.75
CA LEU A 79 -0.95 -8.45 6.71
C LEU A 79 -0.31 -8.56 5.32
N VAL A 80 0.86 -7.98 5.14
CA VAL A 80 1.58 -8.03 3.85
C VAL A 80 1.91 -9.47 3.46
N SER A 81 2.35 -10.29 4.42
CA SER A 81 2.66 -11.70 4.20
C SER A 81 1.44 -12.48 3.70
N LYS A 82 0.28 -12.28 4.30
CA LYS A 82 -0.98 -12.91 3.87
C LYS A 82 -1.40 -12.43 2.48
N LEU A 83 -1.29 -11.14 2.21
CA LEU A 83 -1.65 -10.59 0.91
C LEU A 83 -0.74 -11.10 -0.23
N ARG A 84 0.53 -11.35 0.06
CA ARG A 84 1.47 -11.97 -0.91
C ARG A 84 1.04 -13.38 -1.33
N GLU A 85 0.38 -14.12 -0.47
CA GLU A 85 -0.14 -15.45 -0.80
C GLU A 85 -1.42 -15.39 -1.65
N GLU A 86 -2.20 -14.31 -1.52
CA GLU A 86 -3.48 -14.14 -2.20
C GLU A 86 -3.38 -13.44 -3.55
N TYR A 87 -2.35 -12.63 -3.76
CA TYR A 87 -2.14 -11.79 -4.95
C TYR A 87 -0.84 -12.10 -5.66
N ASP A 88 -0.84 -11.99 -6.97
CA ASP A 88 0.39 -12.14 -7.79
C ASP A 88 1.28 -10.91 -7.65
N TYR A 89 0.68 -9.72 -7.54
CA TYR A 89 1.39 -8.45 -7.31
C TYR A 89 0.71 -7.65 -6.20
N VAL A 90 1.51 -7.18 -5.26
CA VAL A 90 1.10 -6.24 -4.22
C VAL A 90 1.96 -4.99 -4.33
N PHE A 91 1.34 -3.87 -4.70
CA PHE A 91 1.99 -2.57 -4.75
C PHE A 91 1.66 -1.78 -3.48
N ILE A 92 2.68 -1.23 -2.83
CA ILE A 92 2.53 -0.39 -1.65
C ILE A 92 2.95 1.02 -2.02
N ASP A 93 1.99 1.95 -2.02
CA ASP A 93 2.25 3.37 -2.17
C ASP A 93 2.71 3.95 -0.83
N SER A 94 3.81 4.65 -0.84
CA SER A 94 4.45 5.18 0.37
C SER A 94 4.72 6.69 0.26
N PRO A 95 4.88 7.39 1.40
CA PRO A 95 5.32 8.77 1.38
C PRO A 95 6.71 8.92 0.74
N PRO A 96 7.09 10.13 0.30
CA PRO A 96 8.41 10.40 -0.26
C PRO A 96 9.54 10.02 0.70
N ILE A 97 10.54 9.28 0.20
CA ILE A 97 11.69 8.78 0.99
C ILE A 97 12.44 9.90 1.71
N CYS A 98 12.56 11.05 1.08
CA CYS A 98 13.36 12.16 1.61
C CYS A 98 12.74 12.89 2.82
N ARG A 99 11.50 12.60 3.17
CA ARG A 99 10.76 13.32 4.23
C ARG A 99 10.41 12.50 5.45
N LEU A 100 10.31 11.18 5.32
CA LEU A 100 9.80 10.31 6.38
C LEU A 100 10.49 8.95 6.34
N ASN A 101 10.75 8.37 7.50
CA ASN A 101 11.32 7.03 7.63
C ASN A 101 10.37 5.92 7.18
N ASP A 102 9.10 6.23 6.95
CA ASP A 102 8.05 5.26 6.66
C ASP A 102 8.35 4.41 5.41
N ALA A 103 8.82 5.05 4.35
CA ALA A 103 9.22 4.33 3.13
C ALA A 103 10.37 3.35 3.40
N CYS A 104 11.35 3.76 4.22
CA CYS A 104 12.48 2.89 4.59
C CYS A 104 12.05 1.69 5.41
N ILE A 105 11.05 1.85 6.28
CA ILE A 105 10.49 0.74 7.06
C ILE A 105 9.82 -0.28 6.12
N ILE A 106 9.02 0.19 5.18
CA ILE A 106 8.33 -0.67 4.21
C ILE A 106 9.32 -1.49 3.38
N THR A 107 10.47 -0.92 3.00
CA THR A 107 11.49 -1.64 2.22
C THR A 107 12.02 -2.89 2.90
N GLN A 108 11.88 -3.00 4.21
CA GLN A 108 12.38 -4.15 4.97
C GLN A 108 11.60 -5.44 4.71
N TYR A 109 10.34 -5.35 4.26
CA TYR A 109 9.48 -6.52 4.06
C TYR A 109 8.84 -6.62 2.67
N VAL A 110 9.36 -5.88 1.69
CA VAL A 110 8.95 -5.98 0.28
C VAL A 110 10.07 -6.61 -0.55
N ASP A 111 9.72 -7.14 -1.72
CA ASP A 111 10.68 -7.80 -2.62
C ASP A 111 11.52 -6.81 -3.43
N GLY A 112 11.01 -5.59 -3.62
CA GLY A 112 11.71 -4.56 -4.37
C GLY A 112 11.07 -3.19 -4.17
N THR A 113 11.80 -2.14 -4.55
CA THR A 113 11.35 -0.76 -4.41
C THR A 113 11.49 -0.04 -5.75
N ILE A 114 10.44 0.71 -6.12
CA ILE A 114 10.46 1.59 -7.29
C ILE A 114 10.54 3.02 -6.78
N ILE A 115 11.61 3.72 -7.17
CA ILE A 115 11.77 5.13 -6.83
C ILE A 115 11.33 5.98 -8.01
N VAL A 116 10.34 6.85 -7.77
CA VAL A 116 9.84 7.79 -8.76
C VAL A 116 10.37 9.18 -8.45
N ASN A 117 11.15 9.75 -9.36
CA ASN A 117 11.66 11.12 -9.24
C ASN A 117 10.85 12.04 -10.16
N ALA A 118 10.08 12.95 -9.55
CA ALA A 118 9.21 13.88 -10.28
C ALA A 118 9.97 14.87 -11.16
N ALA A 119 11.25 15.18 -10.87
CA ALA A 119 12.01 16.18 -11.62
C ALA A 119 12.41 15.72 -13.02
N LYS A 120 12.57 14.41 -13.28
CA LYS A 120 13.01 13.85 -14.58
C LYS A 120 12.37 12.49 -14.91
N ALA A 121 11.31 12.09 -14.26
CA ALA A 121 10.66 10.78 -14.47
C ALA A 121 11.66 9.60 -14.50
N ILE A 122 12.66 9.60 -13.63
CA ILE A 122 13.62 8.49 -13.51
C ILE A 122 12.99 7.46 -12.58
N ILE A 123 12.69 6.30 -13.15
CA ILE A 123 12.26 5.13 -12.38
C ILE A 123 13.50 4.27 -12.12
N GLN A 124 13.91 4.18 -10.88
CA GLN A 124 14.96 3.26 -10.47
C GLN A 124 14.35 2.09 -9.71
N ARG A 125 14.59 0.90 -10.20
CA ARG A 125 14.23 -0.34 -9.51
C ARG A 125 15.40 -0.76 -8.62
N VAL A 126 15.18 -0.75 -7.33
CA VAL A 126 16.15 -1.29 -6.37
C VAL A 126 15.71 -2.71 -6.03
N GLN A 127 16.52 -3.70 -6.41
CA GLN A 127 16.35 -5.09 -5.99
C GLN A 127 17.16 -5.33 -4.72
N ARG A 128 16.59 -6.06 -3.81
CA ARG A 128 17.33 -6.58 -2.66
C ARG A 128 18.21 -7.74 -3.06
#